data_aa57ae6669cf360d4d12f32d929ae054
#
_entry.id   aa57ae6669cf360d4d12f32d929ae054
#
_cell.length_a   1.000
_cell.length_b   1.000
_cell.length_c   1.000
_cell.angle_alpha   90.00
_cell.angle_beta   90.00
_cell.angle_gamma   90.00
#
_symmetry.space_group_name_H-M   'P 1'
#
loop_
_entity.id
_entity.type
_entity.pdbx_description
1 polymer ?
#
loop_
_entity_poly.entity_id
_entity_poly.type
_entity_poly.pdbx_seq_one_letter_code
_entity_poly.pdbx_strand_id
1 'polypeptide(L)'
;MRLTLYYHPLASYCHKVLIALYEHGIAFEGRNIDLGSAEDRADLEAVWPFTRFPVLRDHGRERDIPESSSIIEYVDQLYGGVQKLLPADWEQAHDVRLWDRICDGYVHTPMQAIVFDRLTGSKGDTGKDRATLHKAYRLLNERLATREWLAGGEFTMADCSATPSLFYAATLEAIPADAPHLAAYYQRLMARPSVRRVLEEAKPYFHFYPFAEALPKL
;
A
#
# COMPACT_ATOMS: atom_id res chain seq x y z
N MET A 1 -18.48 -15.35 -4.77
CA MET A 1 -18.48 -14.19 -3.84
C MET A 1 -18.94 -12.93 -4.56
N ARG A 2 -19.25 -11.83 -3.82
CA ARG A 2 -19.72 -10.57 -4.42
C ARG A 2 -18.58 -9.73 -4.98
N LEU A 3 -17.39 -9.83 -4.38
CA LEU A 3 -16.20 -9.08 -4.74
C LEU A 3 -15.07 -10.02 -5.15
N THR A 4 -14.36 -9.69 -6.23
CA THR A 4 -13.10 -10.33 -6.64
C THR A 4 -12.01 -9.28 -6.71
N LEU A 5 -10.90 -9.52 -6.03
CA LEU A 5 -9.70 -8.68 -6.10
C LEU A 5 -8.65 -9.33 -7.00
N TYR A 6 -8.35 -8.69 -8.12
CA TYR A 6 -7.22 -9.04 -8.99
C TYR A 6 -5.96 -8.40 -8.41
N TYR A 7 -5.00 -9.21 -7.98
CA TYR A 7 -3.87 -8.73 -7.20
C TYR A 7 -2.66 -9.66 -7.31
N HIS A 8 -1.52 -9.20 -6.83
CA HIS A 8 -0.38 -10.07 -6.54
C HIS A 8 0.05 -9.86 -5.08
N PRO A 9 0.31 -10.96 -4.30
CA PRO A 9 0.61 -10.88 -2.87
C PRO A 9 1.85 -10.06 -2.51
N LEU A 10 2.81 -9.89 -3.43
CA LEU A 10 4.02 -9.08 -3.21
C LEU A 10 3.85 -7.60 -3.58
N ALA A 11 2.78 -7.26 -4.29
CA ALA A 11 2.62 -5.91 -4.81
C ALA A 11 2.17 -4.91 -3.73
N SER A 12 2.96 -3.89 -3.52
CA SER A 12 2.75 -2.88 -2.47
C SER A 12 1.41 -2.16 -2.57
N TYR A 13 0.94 -1.79 -3.77
CA TYR A 13 -0.41 -1.22 -3.95
C TYR A 13 -1.54 -2.22 -3.67
N CYS A 14 -1.28 -3.52 -3.86
CA CYS A 14 -2.23 -4.56 -3.45
C CYS A 14 -2.30 -4.68 -1.92
N HIS A 15 -1.16 -4.58 -1.22
CA HIS A 15 -1.13 -4.56 0.24
C HIS A 15 -2.01 -3.45 0.81
N LYS A 16 -1.95 -2.25 0.23
CA LYS A 16 -2.77 -1.09 0.62
C LYS A 16 -4.26 -1.43 0.62
N VAL A 17 -4.75 -2.09 -0.45
CA VAL A 17 -6.15 -2.53 -0.57
C VAL A 17 -6.48 -3.69 0.36
N LEU A 18 -5.60 -4.68 0.47
CA LEU A 18 -5.79 -5.84 1.36
C LEU A 18 -5.92 -5.41 2.82
N ILE A 19 -5.09 -4.44 3.28
CA ILE A 19 -5.18 -3.87 4.63
C ILE A 19 -6.58 -3.29 4.85
N ALA A 20 -7.08 -2.47 3.94
CA ALA A 20 -8.41 -1.86 4.06
C ALA A 20 -9.54 -2.91 4.08
N LEU A 21 -9.46 -3.94 3.24
CA LEU A 21 -10.43 -5.05 3.24
C LEU A 21 -10.41 -5.80 4.58
N TYR A 22 -9.23 -6.05 5.15
CA TYR A 22 -9.10 -6.74 6.43
C TYR A 22 -9.51 -5.88 7.63
N GLU A 23 -9.25 -4.56 7.60
CA GLU A 23 -9.74 -3.62 8.62
C GLU A 23 -11.27 -3.63 8.70
N HIS A 24 -11.93 -3.75 7.58
CA HIS A 24 -13.39 -3.82 7.53
C HIS A 24 -13.98 -5.23 7.66
N GLY A 25 -13.14 -6.27 7.68
CA GLY A 25 -13.62 -7.66 7.66
C GLY A 25 -14.42 -8.01 6.40
N ILE A 26 -14.15 -7.33 5.27
CA ILE A 26 -14.86 -7.55 4.01
C ILE A 26 -14.41 -8.85 3.36
N ALA A 27 -15.38 -9.73 3.05
CA ALA A 27 -15.10 -10.97 2.33
C ALA A 27 -14.97 -10.71 0.82
N PHE A 28 -13.92 -11.25 0.23
CA PHE A 28 -13.62 -11.16 -1.20
C PHE A 28 -12.98 -12.46 -1.69
N GLU A 29 -13.06 -12.70 -2.99
CA GLU A 29 -12.29 -13.73 -3.69
C GLU A 29 -10.99 -13.11 -4.21
N GLY A 30 -9.86 -13.72 -3.87
CA GLY A 30 -8.55 -13.28 -4.37
C GLY A 30 -8.21 -13.97 -5.68
N ARG A 31 -8.09 -13.21 -6.79
CA ARG A 31 -7.52 -13.67 -8.06
C ARG A 31 -6.06 -13.24 -8.11
N ASN A 32 -5.17 -14.18 -7.77
CA ASN A 32 -3.72 -13.92 -7.87
C ASN A 32 -3.32 -13.87 -9.36
N ILE A 33 -2.59 -12.83 -9.74
CA ILE A 33 -2.16 -12.54 -11.11
C ILE A 33 -0.64 -12.67 -11.20
N ASP A 34 -0.19 -13.61 -12.03
CA ASP A 34 1.21 -13.68 -12.49
C ASP A 34 1.34 -12.96 -13.83
N LEU A 35 2.00 -11.81 -13.86
CA LEU A 35 2.24 -11.08 -15.10
C LEU A 35 3.18 -11.81 -16.07
N GLY A 36 3.84 -12.89 -15.66
CA GLY A 36 4.56 -13.83 -16.53
C GLY A 36 3.63 -14.74 -17.33
N SER A 37 2.42 -15.03 -16.80
CA SER A 37 1.40 -15.85 -17.45
C SER A 37 0.61 -15.05 -18.49
N ALA A 38 0.47 -15.59 -19.71
CA ALA A 38 -0.36 -14.97 -20.75
C ALA A 38 -1.85 -15.00 -20.41
N GLU A 39 -2.31 -16.06 -19.74
CA GLU A 39 -3.70 -16.23 -19.28
C GLU A 39 -4.05 -15.18 -18.21
N ASP A 40 -3.20 -15.04 -17.18
CA ASP A 40 -3.43 -14.06 -16.09
C ASP A 40 -3.38 -12.62 -16.62
N ARG A 41 -2.50 -12.33 -17.59
CA ARG A 41 -2.49 -11.01 -18.25
C ARG A 41 -3.80 -10.74 -19.00
N ALA A 42 -4.32 -11.72 -19.73
CA ALA A 42 -5.58 -11.59 -20.45
C ALA A 42 -6.76 -11.40 -19.49
N ASP A 43 -6.79 -12.14 -18.37
CA ASP A 43 -7.80 -11.98 -17.33
C ASP A 43 -7.77 -10.56 -16.72
N LEU A 44 -6.58 -10.05 -16.44
CA LEU A 44 -6.43 -8.69 -15.91
C LEU A 44 -6.77 -7.62 -16.95
N GLU A 45 -6.38 -7.81 -18.22
CA GLU A 45 -6.69 -6.90 -19.31
C GLU A 45 -8.21 -6.80 -19.56
N ALA A 46 -8.93 -7.90 -19.38
CA ALA A 46 -10.38 -7.92 -19.51
C ALA A 46 -11.12 -7.05 -18.49
N VAL A 47 -10.54 -6.80 -17.31
CA VAL A 47 -11.08 -5.93 -16.27
C VAL A 47 -10.44 -4.55 -16.25
N TRP A 48 -9.18 -4.43 -16.74
CA TRP A 48 -8.46 -3.16 -16.79
C TRP A 48 -7.44 -3.13 -17.94
N PRO A 49 -7.67 -2.32 -19.00
CA PRO A 49 -6.88 -2.37 -20.23
C PRO A 49 -5.40 -1.98 -20.07
N PHE A 50 -5.02 -1.33 -18.96
CA PHE A 50 -3.62 -1.03 -18.64
C PHE A 50 -2.86 -2.19 -18.00
N THR A 51 -3.51 -3.33 -17.77
CA THR A 51 -2.92 -4.56 -17.23
C THR A 51 -2.12 -4.30 -15.94
N ARG A 52 -2.73 -3.53 -15.03
CA ARG A 52 -2.17 -3.18 -13.72
C ARG A 52 -3.12 -3.61 -12.61
N PHE A 53 -2.56 -4.14 -11.55
CA PHE A 53 -3.28 -4.45 -10.32
C PHE A 53 -2.90 -3.48 -9.19
N PRO A 54 -3.74 -3.33 -8.14
CA PRO A 54 -5.00 -4.03 -7.89
C PRO A 54 -6.17 -3.51 -8.74
N VAL A 55 -7.11 -4.41 -9.06
CA VAL A 55 -8.43 -4.07 -9.57
C VAL A 55 -9.47 -4.83 -8.75
N LEU A 56 -10.53 -4.15 -8.33
CA LEU A 56 -11.65 -4.77 -7.64
C LEU A 56 -12.83 -4.90 -8.59
N ARG A 57 -13.34 -6.12 -8.77
CA ARG A 57 -14.62 -6.36 -9.45
C ARG A 57 -15.74 -6.52 -8.44
N ASP A 58 -16.77 -5.69 -8.53
CA ASP A 58 -18.03 -5.85 -7.82
C ASP A 58 -19.07 -6.50 -8.74
N HIS A 59 -19.27 -7.81 -8.57
CA HIS A 59 -20.23 -8.57 -9.36
C HIS A 59 -21.68 -8.16 -9.12
N GLY A 60 -22.00 -7.67 -7.92
CA GLY A 60 -23.34 -7.24 -7.58
C GLY A 60 -23.74 -5.90 -8.20
N ARG A 61 -22.75 -5.13 -8.67
CA ARG A 61 -22.92 -3.82 -9.31
C ARG A 61 -22.37 -3.78 -10.74
N GLU A 62 -21.86 -4.92 -11.23
CA GLU A 62 -21.25 -5.08 -12.56
C GLU A 62 -20.21 -4.00 -12.84
N ARG A 63 -19.29 -3.77 -11.86
CA ARG A 63 -18.35 -2.66 -11.91
C ARG A 63 -16.92 -3.12 -11.61
N ASP A 64 -15.97 -2.68 -12.44
CA ASP A 64 -14.55 -2.80 -12.21
C ASP A 64 -13.99 -1.47 -11.68
N ILE A 65 -13.27 -1.54 -10.59
CA ILE A 65 -12.69 -0.39 -9.90
C ILE A 65 -11.17 -0.57 -9.88
N PRO A 66 -10.43 0.15 -10.72
CA PRO A 66 -8.97 0.25 -10.63
C PRO A 66 -8.57 1.32 -9.60
N GLU A 67 -7.24 1.46 -9.39
CA GLU A 67 -6.60 2.44 -8.50
C GLU A 67 -6.84 2.15 -7.02
N SER A 68 -5.77 1.86 -6.29
CA SER A 68 -5.81 1.40 -4.90
C SER A 68 -6.59 2.33 -3.97
N SER A 69 -6.38 3.65 -4.04
CA SER A 69 -7.13 4.60 -3.22
C SER A 69 -8.61 4.64 -3.58
N SER A 70 -8.94 4.56 -4.88
CA SER A 70 -10.32 4.51 -5.37
C SER A 70 -11.03 3.24 -4.91
N ILE A 71 -10.33 2.10 -4.90
CA ILE A 71 -10.86 0.84 -4.36
C ILE A 71 -11.16 0.98 -2.87
N ILE A 72 -10.25 1.58 -2.09
CA ILE A 72 -10.43 1.76 -0.65
C ILE A 72 -11.64 2.65 -0.38
N GLU A 73 -11.74 3.81 -1.02
CA GLU A 73 -12.91 4.69 -0.87
C GLU A 73 -14.22 3.96 -1.23
N TYR A 74 -14.20 3.17 -2.31
CA TYR A 74 -15.36 2.41 -2.76
C TYR A 74 -15.81 1.37 -1.73
N VAL A 75 -14.89 0.54 -1.23
CA VAL A 75 -15.22 -0.51 -0.25
C VAL A 75 -15.57 0.09 1.12
N ASP A 76 -14.88 1.14 1.54
CA ASP A 76 -15.16 1.86 2.77
C ASP A 76 -16.58 2.42 2.77
N GLN A 77 -17.00 3.07 1.69
CA GLN A 77 -18.33 3.66 1.57
C GLN A 77 -19.45 2.62 1.49
N LEU A 78 -19.26 1.57 0.70
CA LEU A 78 -20.34 0.65 0.33
C LEU A 78 -20.38 -0.64 1.17
N TYR A 79 -19.26 -1.05 1.73
CA TYR A 79 -19.08 -2.33 2.43
C TYR A 79 -18.45 -2.18 3.82
N GLY A 80 -17.84 -1.03 4.10
CA GLY A 80 -17.17 -0.77 5.38
C GLY A 80 -18.13 -0.66 6.56
N GLY A 81 -17.63 -0.99 7.75
CA GLY A 81 -18.34 -0.91 9.01
C GLY A 81 -18.61 0.52 9.52
N VAL A 82 -18.86 0.64 10.82
CA VAL A 82 -19.13 1.93 11.50
C VAL A 82 -17.87 2.82 11.48
N GLN A 83 -16.70 2.24 11.76
CA GLN A 83 -15.44 2.97 11.67
C GLN A 83 -15.02 3.07 10.20
N LYS A 84 -14.87 4.30 9.72
CA LYS A 84 -14.53 4.59 8.34
C LYS A 84 -13.03 4.88 8.20
N LEU A 85 -12.44 4.35 7.10
CA LEU A 85 -11.07 4.71 6.70
C LEU A 85 -10.99 6.09 6.05
N LEU A 86 -12.14 6.60 5.57
CA LEU A 86 -12.30 7.97 5.08
C LEU A 86 -13.43 8.64 5.86
N PRO A 87 -13.14 9.65 6.71
CA PRO A 87 -14.15 10.36 7.47
C PRO A 87 -15.22 11.01 6.58
N ALA A 88 -16.44 11.16 7.12
CA ALA A 88 -17.54 11.85 6.40
C ALA A 88 -17.35 13.38 6.35
N ASP A 89 -16.65 13.95 7.33
CA ASP A 89 -16.30 15.37 7.34
C ASP A 89 -15.31 15.68 6.20
N TRP A 90 -15.61 16.73 5.43
CA TRP A 90 -14.84 17.05 4.23
C TRP A 90 -13.39 17.44 4.52
N GLU A 91 -13.14 18.22 5.56
CA GLU A 91 -11.78 18.67 5.90
C GLU A 91 -10.91 17.50 6.36
N GLN A 92 -11.48 16.63 7.21
CA GLN A 92 -10.81 15.42 7.64
C GLN A 92 -10.56 14.46 6.48
N ALA A 93 -11.55 14.24 5.61
CA ALA A 93 -11.41 13.40 4.42
C ALA A 93 -10.35 13.96 3.45
N HIS A 94 -10.27 15.29 3.31
CA HIS A 94 -9.26 15.95 2.50
C HIS A 94 -7.85 15.73 3.08
N ASP A 95 -7.67 15.86 4.40
CA ASP A 95 -6.39 15.56 5.08
C ASP A 95 -5.97 14.09 4.86
N VAL A 96 -6.91 13.15 4.98
CA VAL A 96 -6.65 11.71 4.68
C VAL A 96 -6.19 11.52 3.24
N ARG A 97 -6.88 12.09 2.26
CA ARG A 97 -6.49 11.99 0.85
C ARG A 97 -5.16 12.67 0.54
N LEU A 98 -4.88 13.79 1.20
CA LEU A 98 -3.59 14.48 1.08
C LEU A 98 -2.44 13.57 1.53
N TRP A 99 -2.54 12.96 2.70
CA TRP A 99 -1.50 12.08 3.23
C TRP A 99 -1.40 10.75 2.48
N ASP A 100 -2.51 10.22 1.98
CA ASP A 100 -2.52 9.12 1.02
C ASP A 100 -1.68 9.44 -0.23
N ARG A 101 -1.90 10.63 -0.84
CA ARG A 101 -1.12 11.08 -2.01
C ARG A 101 0.34 11.36 -1.69
N ILE A 102 0.64 11.88 -0.50
CA ILE A 102 2.02 12.11 -0.05
C ILE A 102 2.77 10.77 0.05
N CYS A 103 2.15 9.77 0.67
CA CYS A 103 2.74 8.43 0.76
C CYS A 103 2.96 7.81 -0.63
N ASP A 104 1.96 7.85 -1.50
CA ASP A 104 2.06 7.31 -2.86
C ASP A 104 3.13 8.05 -3.68
N GLY A 105 3.14 9.38 -3.64
CA GLY A 105 4.00 10.21 -4.49
C GLY A 105 5.45 10.34 -4.01
N TYR A 106 5.67 10.42 -2.70
CA TYR A 106 6.99 10.76 -2.15
C TYR A 106 7.67 9.64 -1.38
N VAL A 107 6.95 8.56 -1.06
CA VAL A 107 7.54 7.33 -0.49
C VAL A 107 7.46 6.18 -1.48
N HIS A 108 6.27 5.87 -1.98
CA HIS A 108 6.02 4.72 -2.84
C HIS A 108 6.69 4.86 -4.21
N THR A 109 6.48 6.00 -4.90
CA THR A 109 7.05 6.22 -6.23
C THR A 109 8.58 6.11 -6.26
N PRO A 110 9.36 6.81 -5.40
CA PRO A 110 10.81 6.65 -5.40
C PRO A 110 11.26 5.27 -4.94
N MET A 111 10.56 4.64 -3.99
CA MET A 111 10.83 3.26 -3.60
C MET A 111 10.69 2.31 -4.80
N GLN A 112 9.59 2.41 -5.56
CA GLN A 112 9.39 1.59 -6.74
C GLN A 112 10.46 1.84 -7.82
N ALA A 113 10.89 3.09 -8.05
CA ALA A 113 11.94 3.40 -9.00
C ALA A 113 13.24 2.66 -8.67
N ILE A 114 13.65 2.61 -7.40
CA ILE A 114 14.83 1.88 -6.94
C ILE A 114 14.64 0.37 -7.12
N VAL A 115 13.46 -0.16 -6.78
CA VAL A 115 13.15 -1.59 -6.92
C VAL A 115 13.18 -2.00 -8.39
N PHE A 116 12.57 -1.22 -9.27
CA PHE A 116 12.55 -1.50 -10.71
C PHE A 116 13.94 -1.40 -11.35
N ASP A 117 14.77 -0.45 -10.95
CA ASP A 117 16.16 -0.36 -11.40
C ASP A 117 16.92 -1.66 -11.14
N ARG A 118 16.83 -2.19 -9.91
CA ARG A 118 17.46 -3.46 -9.56
C ARG A 118 16.83 -4.66 -10.27
N LEU A 119 15.50 -4.68 -10.40
CA LEU A 119 14.74 -5.78 -11.02
C LEU A 119 15.09 -5.91 -12.51
N THR A 120 15.23 -4.79 -13.22
CA THR A 120 15.57 -4.75 -14.65
C THR A 120 17.07 -4.80 -14.91
N GLY A 121 17.90 -4.68 -13.87
CA GLY A 121 19.35 -4.62 -14.00
C GLY A 121 19.86 -3.39 -14.75
N SER A 122 19.07 -2.30 -14.78
CA SER A 122 19.37 -1.10 -15.55
C SER A 122 20.56 -0.32 -15.01
N LYS A 123 20.92 -0.48 -13.73
CA LYS A 123 22.04 0.20 -13.04
C LYS A 123 22.00 1.72 -13.21
N GLY A 124 20.80 2.28 -13.16
CA GLY A 124 20.58 3.72 -13.23
C GLY A 124 21.04 4.44 -11.95
N ASP A 125 21.06 5.77 -12.01
CA ASP A 125 21.31 6.59 -10.82
C ASP A 125 20.03 6.73 -9.98
N THR A 126 19.95 6.00 -8.88
CA THR A 126 18.85 6.08 -7.91
C THR A 126 19.06 7.12 -6.80
N GLY A 127 20.12 7.92 -6.88
CA GLY A 127 20.49 8.91 -5.84
C GLY A 127 19.38 9.94 -5.58
N LYS A 128 18.70 10.38 -6.64
CA LYS A 128 17.55 11.31 -6.53
C LYS A 128 16.38 10.67 -5.77
N ASP A 129 16.08 9.40 -6.05
CA ASP A 129 14.98 8.69 -5.40
C ASP A 129 15.28 8.45 -3.92
N ARG A 130 16.51 8.05 -3.58
CA ARG A 130 16.97 7.92 -2.19
C ARG A 130 16.90 9.25 -1.44
N ALA A 131 17.34 10.34 -2.06
CA ALA A 131 17.24 11.68 -1.47
C ALA A 131 15.76 12.10 -1.25
N THR A 132 14.86 11.67 -2.13
CA THR A 132 13.41 11.92 -1.96
C THR A 132 12.86 11.13 -0.78
N LEU A 133 13.23 9.85 -0.61
CA LEU A 133 12.85 9.05 0.56
C LEU A 133 13.30 9.71 1.88
N HIS A 134 14.54 10.20 1.95
CA HIS A 134 15.03 10.90 3.16
C HIS A 134 14.24 12.19 3.45
N LYS A 135 13.83 12.93 2.43
CA LYS A 135 12.95 14.11 2.62
C LYS A 135 11.56 13.69 3.11
N ALA A 136 11.00 12.63 2.54
CA ALA A 136 9.71 12.10 2.95
C ALA A 136 9.75 11.61 4.42
N TYR A 137 10.81 10.92 4.84
CA TYR A 137 10.98 10.48 6.22
C TYR A 137 10.99 11.64 7.21
N ARG A 138 11.69 12.74 6.89
CA ARG A 138 11.67 13.95 7.74
C ARG A 138 10.26 14.54 7.83
N LEU A 139 9.58 14.71 6.69
CA LEU A 139 8.22 15.22 6.64
C LEU A 139 7.24 14.37 7.48
N LEU A 140 7.32 13.05 7.34
CA LEU A 140 6.49 12.11 8.09
C LEU A 140 6.82 12.17 9.59
N ASN A 141 8.10 12.24 9.96
CA ASN A 141 8.53 12.35 11.35
C ASN A 141 8.02 13.64 12.00
N GLU A 142 8.08 14.78 11.30
CA GLU A 142 7.52 16.05 11.77
C GLU A 142 5.99 15.96 11.94
N ARG A 143 5.30 15.39 10.98
CA ARG A 143 3.83 15.17 11.05
C ARG A 143 3.43 14.34 12.27
N LEU A 144 4.19 13.30 12.55
CA LEU A 144 3.92 12.33 13.62
C LEU A 144 4.39 12.78 15.00
N ALA A 145 5.07 13.93 15.12
CA ALA A 145 5.53 14.45 16.41
C ALA A 145 4.40 14.73 17.40
N THR A 146 3.20 15.03 16.90
CA THR A 146 2.01 15.35 17.70
C THR A 146 0.80 14.47 17.36
N ARG A 147 1.00 13.39 16.58
CA ARG A 147 -0.09 12.56 16.07
C ARG A 147 0.26 11.07 16.19
N GLU A 148 -0.74 10.29 16.49
CA GLU A 148 -0.61 8.83 16.49
C GLU A 148 -0.70 8.25 15.06
N TRP A 149 -1.60 8.80 14.24
CA TRP A 149 -1.85 8.40 12.84
C TRP A 149 -1.58 9.58 11.89
N LEU A 150 -1.37 9.29 10.61
CA LEU A 150 -1.02 10.32 9.62
C LEU A 150 -2.12 11.38 9.46
N ALA A 151 -3.38 10.95 9.52
CA ALA A 151 -4.52 11.85 9.41
C ALA A 151 -5.62 11.43 10.39
N GLY A 152 -6.30 12.43 10.97
CA GLY A 152 -7.33 12.16 11.96
C GLY A 152 -6.79 11.67 13.32
N GLY A 153 -7.67 11.09 14.12
CA GLY A 153 -7.37 10.52 15.45
C GLY A 153 -7.28 8.99 15.45
N GLU A 154 -7.57 8.34 14.31
CA GLU A 154 -7.63 6.90 14.17
C GLU A 154 -6.94 6.46 12.87
N PHE A 155 -6.79 5.13 12.71
CA PHE A 155 -6.23 4.54 11.49
C PHE A 155 -7.14 4.83 10.28
N THR A 156 -6.54 5.31 9.18
CA THR A 156 -7.25 5.78 7.99
C THR A 156 -6.67 5.20 6.70
N MET A 157 -7.25 5.56 5.56
CA MET A 157 -6.71 5.25 4.23
C MET A 157 -5.26 5.76 4.05
N ALA A 158 -4.90 6.88 4.68
CA ALA A 158 -3.53 7.40 4.65
C ALA A 158 -2.53 6.40 5.27
N ASP A 159 -2.93 5.72 6.34
CA ASP A 159 -2.11 4.72 7.02
C ASP A 159 -2.07 3.40 6.23
N CYS A 160 -3.16 3.06 5.51
CA CYS A 160 -3.15 1.96 4.54
C CYS A 160 -2.10 2.19 3.44
N SER A 161 -1.93 3.44 2.98
CA SER A 161 -0.93 3.83 1.99
C SER A 161 0.50 3.84 2.56
N ALA A 162 0.66 4.42 3.75
CA ALA A 162 1.95 4.50 4.43
C ALA A 162 2.56 3.13 4.73
N THR A 163 1.71 2.15 5.08
CA THR A 163 2.16 0.83 5.51
C THR A 163 3.04 0.12 4.48
N PRO A 164 2.58 -0.23 3.28
CA PRO A 164 3.42 -0.92 2.30
C PRO A 164 4.53 -0.03 1.76
N SER A 165 4.31 1.27 1.62
CA SER A 165 5.33 2.19 1.14
C SER A 165 6.51 2.27 2.09
N LEU A 166 6.28 2.37 3.41
CA LEU A 166 7.33 2.37 4.42
C LEU A 166 7.96 0.99 4.60
N PHE A 167 7.16 -0.09 4.54
CA PHE A 167 7.68 -1.45 4.67
C PHE A 167 8.76 -1.74 3.63
N TYR A 168 8.49 -1.46 2.36
CA TYR A 168 9.48 -1.67 1.31
C TYR A 168 10.56 -0.58 1.28
N ALA A 169 10.24 0.69 1.53
CA ALA A 169 11.23 1.76 1.57
C ALA A 169 12.29 1.53 2.66
N ALA A 170 11.90 1.00 3.82
CA ALA A 170 12.83 0.70 4.91
C ALA A 170 13.84 -0.41 4.56
N THR A 171 13.60 -1.24 3.55
CA THR A 171 14.58 -2.21 3.03
C THR A 171 15.63 -1.58 2.13
N LEU A 172 15.37 -0.37 1.61
CA LEU A 172 16.24 0.36 0.69
C LEU A 172 17.02 1.46 1.40
N GLU A 173 16.34 2.16 2.31
CA GLU A 173 16.84 3.23 3.16
C GLU A 173 16.26 3.03 4.56
N ALA A 174 17.10 2.69 5.51
CA ALA A 174 16.66 2.52 6.89
C ALA A 174 16.06 3.84 7.43
N ILE A 175 15.02 3.72 8.27
CA ILE A 175 14.47 4.89 8.97
C ILE A 175 15.57 5.49 9.84
N PRO A 176 15.89 6.79 9.67
CA PRO A 176 17.00 7.42 10.39
C PRO A 176 16.79 7.43 11.90
N ALA A 177 17.89 7.35 12.68
CA ALA A 177 17.84 7.38 14.14
C ALA A 177 17.30 8.71 14.70
N ASP A 178 17.41 9.79 13.94
CA ASP A 178 16.88 11.13 14.25
C ASP A 178 15.41 11.31 13.84
N ALA A 179 14.74 10.23 13.40
CA ALA A 179 13.31 10.18 13.08
C ALA A 179 12.51 9.28 14.04
N PRO A 180 12.53 9.54 15.38
CA PRO A 180 11.95 8.64 16.38
C PRO A 180 10.43 8.51 16.28
N HIS A 181 9.71 9.57 15.87
CA HIS A 181 8.25 9.52 15.70
C HIS A 181 7.84 8.64 14.54
N LEU A 182 8.57 8.73 13.43
CA LEU A 182 8.38 7.85 12.27
C LEU A 182 8.71 6.39 12.65
N ALA A 183 9.78 6.16 13.39
CA ALA A 183 10.15 4.81 13.83
C ALA A 183 9.06 4.19 14.73
N ALA A 184 8.54 4.95 15.71
CA ALA A 184 7.45 4.50 16.57
C ALA A 184 6.16 4.23 15.78
N TYR A 185 5.83 5.08 14.82
CA TYR A 185 4.70 4.89 13.92
C TYR A 185 4.86 3.62 13.05
N TYR A 186 6.04 3.41 12.46
CA TYR A 186 6.33 2.21 11.68
C TYR A 186 6.12 0.93 12.52
N GLN A 187 6.61 0.89 13.75
CA GLN A 187 6.38 -0.24 14.66
C GLN A 187 4.90 -0.47 14.95
N ARG A 188 4.13 0.60 15.12
CA ARG A 188 2.67 0.54 15.33
C ARG A 188 1.95 -0.04 14.12
N LEU A 189 2.33 0.37 12.90
CA LEU A 189 1.81 -0.21 11.66
C LEU A 189 2.11 -1.71 11.57
N MET A 190 3.37 -2.11 11.81
CA MET A 190 3.79 -3.52 11.73
C MET A 190 3.12 -4.40 12.81
N ALA A 191 2.73 -3.82 13.93
CA ALA A 191 2.01 -4.54 14.99
C ALA A 191 0.52 -4.78 14.69
N ARG A 192 -0.05 -4.09 13.69
CA ARG A 192 -1.48 -4.13 13.38
C ARG A 192 -1.90 -5.50 12.81
N PRO A 193 -3.01 -6.10 13.26
CA PRO A 193 -3.40 -7.46 12.82
C PRO A 193 -3.63 -7.57 11.30
N SER A 194 -4.27 -6.57 10.68
CA SER A 194 -4.48 -6.51 9.23
C SER A 194 -3.18 -6.49 8.44
N VAL A 195 -2.20 -5.73 8.93
CA VAL A 195 -0.86 -5.62 8.32
C VAL A 195 -0.09 -6.93 8.46
N ARG A 196 -0.07 -7.52 9.65
CA ARG A 196 0.57 -8.83 9.88
C ARG A 196 0.02 -9.88 8.95
N ARG A 197 -1.31 -9.93 8.79
CA ARG A 197 -1.96 -10.87 7.89
C ARG A 197 -1.49 -10.68 6.45
N VAL A 198 -1.47 -9.45 5.94
CA VAL A 198 -0.99 -9.15 4.58
C VAL A 198 0.46 -9.59 4.39
N LEU A 199 1.33 -9.32 5.36
CA LEU A 199 2.74 -9.69 5.28
C LEU A 199 2.94 -11.21 5.37
N GLU A 200 2.19 -11.94 6.19
CA GLU A 200 2.22 -13.42 6.24
C GLU A 200 1.75 -14.03 4.91
N GLU A 201 0.70 -13.48 4.30
CA GLU A 201 0.22 -13.92 2.98
C GLU A 201 1.23 -13.59 1.84
N ALA A 202 2.03 -12.53 1.98
CA ALA A 202 3.08 -12.15 1.04
C ALA A 202 4.37 -12.98 1.21
N LYS A 203 4.63 -13.52 2.40
CA LYS A 203 5.88 -14.20 2.77
C LYS A 203 6.33 -15.31 1.80
N PRO A 204 5.44 -16.20 1.27
CA PRO A 204 5.83 -17.19 0.28
C PRO A 204 6.45 -16.60 -1.00
N TYR A 205 6.14 -15.34 -1.30
CA TYR A 205 6.57 -14.63 -2.52
C TYR A 205 7.79 -13.74 -2.30
N PHE A 206 8.29 -13.57 -1.07
CA PHE A 206 9.40 -12.67 -0.74
C PHE A 206 10.69 -12.99 -1.50
N HIS A 207 10.88 -14.24 -1.93
CA HIS A 207 12.05 -14.63 -2.74
C HIS A 207 12.07 -13.97 -4.14
N PHE A 208 10.95 -13.44 -4.63
CA PHE A 208 10.89 -12.66 -5.87
C PHE A 208 11.23 -11.17 -5.66
N TYR A 209 11.30 -10.70 -4.40
CA TYR A 209 11.64 -9.31 -4.12
C TYR A 209 13.16 -9.09 -4.31
N PRO A 210 13.59 -8.11 -5.13
CA PRO A 210 15.01 -7.95 -5.46
C PRO A 210 15.91 -7.53 -4.29
N PHE A 211 15.34 -7.16 -3.15
CA PHE A 211 16.02 -6.88 -1.88
C PHE A 211 15.54 -7.81 -0.76
N ALA A 212 15.29 -9.07 -1.09
CA ALA A 212 14.75 -10.07 -0.14
C ALA A 212 15.64 -10.22 1.12
N GLU A 213 16.95 -10.02 0.98
CA GLU A 213 17.92 -10.07 2.08
C GLU A 213 17.71 -8.98 3.15
N ALA A 214 17.07 -7.88 2.77
CA ALA A 214 16.79 -6.74 3.66
C ALA A 214 15.38 -6.78 4.30
N LEU A 215 14.55 -7.75 3.93
CA LEU A 215 13.21 -7.89 4.52
C LEU A 215 13.32 -8.27 6.00
N PRO A 216 12.46 -7.71 6.86
CA PRO A 216 12.44 -8.08 8.27
C PRO A 216 12.03 -9.55 8.44
N LYS A 217 12.60 -10.21 9.45
CA LYS A 217 12.16 -11.54 9.87
C LYS A 217 10.80 -11.38 10.56
N LEU A 218 9.74 -11.83 9.89
CA LEU A 218 8.36 -11.80 10.39
C LEU A 218 8.06 -13.00 11.28
#